data_396b58f670f6eb8215883a90c48dc0ae
#
_entry.id   396b58f670f6eb8215883a90c48dc0ae
#
_cell.length_a   1.000
_cell.length_b   1.000
_cell.length_c   1.000
_cell.angle_alpha   90.00
_cell.angle_beta   90.00
_cell.angle_gamma   90.00
#
_symmetry.space_group_name_H-M   'P 1'
#
loop_
_entity.id
_entity.type
_entity.pdbx_description
1 polymer ?
#
loop_
_entity_poly.entity_id
_entity_poly.type
_entity_poly.pdbx_seq_one_letter_code
_entity_poly.pdbx_strand_id
1 'polypeptide(L)'
;YARLITQLFGEKMFISNATGCSSIWGGTASISPYTTNKESGFGPAWINSLFEDNAEHGLGMQIGYETVRANLITKVEALKGKNADLDAVIDKYLETKNNTKANDAPAKALIAALEACGCDESKEILKDKQYLAKKSFWIFGGDGWAYDIGYGGLDHVLASGHDVNVMVFDTEMYSNTGGQASKASNIGEVCQFAAAGKEISKKSLAEICMTYGYIYVAQIALGANMAQAVK
;
A
#
# COMPACT_ATOMS: atom_id res chain seq x y z
N TYR A 1 5.38 -10.23 9.38
CA TYR A 1 4.42 -9.75 8.39
C TYR A 1 5.06 -8.70 7.49
N ALA A 2 5.44 -7.51 7.99
CA ALA A 2 5.98 -6.41 7.18
C ALA A 2 7.18 -6.85 6.33
N ARG A 3 8.12 -7.63 6.89
CA ARG A 3 9.26 -8.16 6.14
C ARG A 3 8.83 -9.07 4.98
N LEU A 4 7.85 -9.95 5.19
CA LEU A 4 7.35 -10.84 4.14
C LEU A 4 6.70 -10.05 3.00
N ILE A 5 5.81 -9.12 3.32
CA ILE A 5 5.12 -8.29 2.33
C ILE A 5 6.12 -7.47 1.52
N THR A 6 7.10 -6.86 2.19
CA THR A 6 8.11 -6.03 1.48
C THR A 6 9.11 -6.85 0.68
N GLN A 7 9.35 -8.12 1.00
CA GLN A 7 10.10 -9.03 0.13
C GLN A 7 9.34 -9.37 -1.16
N LEU A 8 8.02 -9.45 -1.09
CA LEU A 8 7.17 -9.78 -2.24
C LEU A 8 6.89 -8.58 -3.16
N PHE A 9 6.70 -7.40 -2.58
CA PHE A 9 6.18 -6.23 -3.30
C PHE A 9 7.05 -4.98 -3.17
N GLY A 10 8.10 -5.00 -2.37
CA GLY A 10 8.82 -3.83 -1.86
C GLY A 10 9.20 -2.77 -2.90
N GLU A 11 9.71 -3.15 -4.07
CA GLU A 11 10.12 -2.22 -5.12
C GLU A 11 8.95 -1.41 -5.73
N LYS A 12 7.73 -1.89 -5.52
CA LYS A 12 6.51 -1.33 -6.10
C LYS A 12 5.59 -0.72 -5.06
N MET A 13 5.98 -0.81 -3.78
CA MET A 13 5.15 -0.35 -2.67
C MET A 13 5.34 1.13 -2.39
N PHE A 14 4.22 1.81 -2.24
CA PHE A 14 4.11 3.07 -1.50
C PHE A 14 3.37 2.78 -0.20
N ILE A 15 3.97 3.10 0.93
CA ILE A 15 3.44 2.81 2.25
C ILE A 15 3.14 4.13 2.96
N SER A 16 1.85 4.35 3.27
CA SER A 16 1.40 5.33 4.24
C SER A 16 1.30 4.65 5.59
N ASN A 17 2.06 5.10 6.56
CA ASN A 17 2.16 4.48 7.88
C ASN A 17 1.57 5.39 8.96
N ALA A 18 0.65 4.87 9.78
CA ALA A 18 0.13 5.59 10.92
C ALA A 18 1.21 5.73 12.00
N THR A 19 1.39 6.93 12.53
CA THR A 19 2.28 7.17 13.67
C THR A 19 1.91 6.25 14.84
N GLY A 20 2.89 5.56 15.42
CA GLY A 20 2.71 4.60 16.49
C GLY A 20 3.83 3.56 16.52
N CYS A 21 3.55 2.33 16.95
CA CYS A 21 4.55 1.25 17.00
C CYS A 21 5.18 0.96 15.64
N SER A 22 4.40 0.99 14.57
CA SER A 22 4.90 0.77 13.21
C SER A 22 5.84 1.86 12.71
N SER A 23 5.77 3.08 13.27
CA SER A 23 6.76 4.13 13.04
C SER A 23 8.09 3.84 13.74
N ILE A 24 8.04 3.28 14.94
CA ILE A 24 9.23 3.01 15.75
C ILE A 24 10.07 1.91 15.08
N TRP A 25 9.49 0.75 14.81
CA TRP A 25 10.26 -0.33 14.16
C TRP A 25 10.44 -0.11 12.65
N GLY A 26 9.58 0.66 11.99
CA GLY A 26 9.69 0.98 10.57
C GLY A 26 10.71 2.06 10.26
N GLY A 27 10.75 3.13 11.07
CA GLY A 27 11.63 4.28 10.86
C GLY A 27 13.04 4.15 11.44
N THR A 28 13.26 3.24 12.40
CA THR A 28 14.54 3.07 13.04
C THR A 28 15.46 2.16 12.22
N ALA A 29 16.58 2.71 11.73
CA ALA A 29 17.49 2.01 10.81
C ALA A 29 17.97 0.63 11.27
N SER A 30 18.24 0.47 12.57
CA SER A 30 18.77 -0.78 13.14
C SER A 30 17.78 -1.93 13.20
N ILE A 31 16.47 -1.66 13.20
CA ILE A 31 15.41 -2.67 13.36
C ILE A 31 14.39 -2.66 12.21
N SER A 32 14.52 -1.70 11.29
CA SER A 32 13.60 -1.58 10.16
C SER A 32 13.52 -2.87 9.33
N PRO A 33 12.31 -3.35 9.02
CA PRO A 33 12.12 -4.48 8.11
C PRO A 33 12.30 -4.09 6.64
N TYR A 34 12.39 -2.78 6.36
CA TYR A 34 12.44 -2.23 5.00
C TYR A 34 13.89 -2.15 4.52
N THR A 35 14.11 -2.60 3.29
CA THR A 35 15.41 -2.58 2.65
C THR A 35 15.25 -2.51 1.13
N THR A 36 16.34 -2.22 0.44
CA THR A 36 16.38 -2.24 -1.02
C THR A 36 16.62 -3.66 -1.53
N ASN A 37 16.08 -3.95 -2.70
CA ASN A 37 16.47 -5.11 -3.48
C ASN A 37 17.92 -4.91 -3.95
N LYS A 38 18.77 -5.92 -3.75
CA LYS A 38 20.20 -5.84 -4.09
C LYS A 38 20.46 -5.76 -5.58
N GLU A 39 19.57 -6.29 -6.42
CA GLU A 39 19.71 -6.30 -7.87
C GLU A 39 19.27 -4.97 -8.50
N SER A 40 18.11 -4.44 -8.08
CA SER A 40 17.57 -3.21 -8.65
C SER A 40 18.00 -1.94 -7.91
N GLY A 41 18.44 -2.03 -6.67
CA GLY A 41 18.74 -0.90 -5.81
C GLY A 41 17.51 -0.13 -5.27
N PHE A 42 16.30 -0.59 -5.59
CA PHE A 42 15.04 0.04 -5.16
C PHE A 42 14.38 -0.71 -4.00
N GLY A 43 13.62 0.00 -3.19
CA GLY A 43 12.84 -0.53 -2.07
C GLY A 43 11.49 0.18 -1.95
N PRO A 44 10.72 -0.11 -0.88
CA PRO A 44 9.46 0.56 -0.65
C PRO A 44 9.66 2.05 -0.38
N ALA A 45 8.78 2.88 -0.92
CA ALA A 45 8.63 4.26 -0.48
C ALA A 45 7.77 4.26 0.78
N TRP A 46 8.34 4.71 1.91
CA TRP A 46 7.67 4.70 3.20
C TRP A 46 7.53 6.12 3.73
N ILE A 47 6.30 6.52 4.06
CA ILE A 47 5.96 7.83 4.54
C ILE A 47 5.13 7.67 5.81
N ASN A 48 5.54 8.34 6.88
CA ASN A 48 4.79 8.39 8.13
C ASN A 48 3.79 9.53 8.07
N SER A 49 2.50 9.23 8.32
CA SER A 49 1.44 10.21 8.45
C SER A 49 1.11 10.47 9.91
N LEU A 50 0.16 11.35 10.19
CA LEU A 50 -0.41 11.49 11.51
C LEU A 50 -1.19 10.23 11.89
N PHE A 51 -1.39 10.03 13.20
CA PHE A 51 -2.04 8.83 13.72
C PHE A 51 -3.52 8.73 13.29
N GLU A 52 -4.21 9.87 13.24
CA GLU A 52 -5.63 9.97 12.94
C GLU A 52 -5.98 9.96 11.45
N ASP A 53 -5.09 10.42 10.56
CA ASP A 53 -5.39 10.70 9.14
C ASP A 53 -4.75 9.72 8.14
N ASN A 54 -4.15 8.65 8.63
CA ASN A 54 -3.34 7.76 7.79
C ASN A 54 -4.12 7.13 6.63
N ALA A 55 -5.39 6.81 6.82
CA ALA A 55 -6.21 6.21 5.78
C ALA A 55 -6.40 7.18 4.61
N GLU A 56 -6.77 8.41 4.92
CA GLU A 56 -6.99 9.48 3.95
C GLU A 56 -5.69 9.89 3.25
N HIS A 57 -4.58 9.94 4.00
CA HIS A 57 -3.26 10.20 3.44
C HIS A 57 -2.88 9.13 2.41
N GLY A 58 -3.04 7.85 2.74
CA GLY A 58 -2.76 6.74 1.82
C GLY A 58 -3.64 6.74 0.58
N LEU A 59 -4.93 7.05 0.73
CA LEU A 59 -5.86 7.25 -0.39
C LEU A 59 -5.42 8.43 -1.27
N GLY A 60 -5.06 9.55 -0.67
CA GLY A 60 -4.59 10.74 -1.38
C GLY A 60 -3.34 10.46 -2.21
N MET A 61 -2.38 9.70 -1.67
CA MET A 61 -1.19 9.25 -2.40
C MET A 61 -1.57 8.42 -3.64
N GLN A 62 -2.49 7.48 -3.49
CA GLN A 62 -2.95 6.63 -4.58
C GLN A 62 -3.65 7.45 -5.67
N ILE A 63 -4.59 8.31 -5.31
CA ILE A 63 -5.33 9.15 -6.25
C ILE A 63 -4.37 10.09 -7.00
N GLY A 64 -3.45 10.75 -6.29
CA GLY A 64 -2.47 11.65 -6.89
C GLY A 64 -1.58 10.93 -7.90
N TYR A 65 -1.04 9.78 -7.52
CA TYR A 65 -0.21 8.96 -8.41
C TYR A 65 -0.98 8.51 -9.67
N GLU A 66 -2.16 7.94 -9.50
CA GLU A 66 -2.94 7.42 -10.63
C GLU A 66 -3.45 8.55 -11.53
N THR A 67 -3.70 9.75 -11.01
CA THR A 67 -4.05 10.93 -11.83
C THR A 67 -2.90 11.32 -12.75
N VAL A 68 -1.69 11.44 -12.23
CA VAL A 68 -0.49 11.73 -13.05
C VAL A 68 -0.28 10.62 -14.08
N ARG A 69 -0.38 9.38 -13.65
CA ARG A 69 -0.22 8.20 -14.50
C ARG A 69 -1.25 8.14 -15.63
N ALA A 70 -2.51 8.43 -15.35
CA ALA A 70 -3.57 8.45 -16.35
C ALA A 70 -3.28 9.49 -17.45
N ASN A 71 -2.81 10.69 -17.07
CA ASN A 71 -2.40 11.70 -18.01
C ASN A 71 -1.23 11.25 -18.90
N LEU A 72 -0.25 10.54 -18.32
CA LEU A 72 0.86 9.98 -19.10
C LEU A 72 0.39 8.88 -20.06
N ILE A 73 -0.51 8.01 -19.62
CA ILE A 73 -1.10 6.96 -20.47
C ILE A 73 -1.80 7.61 -21.69
N THR A 74 -2.56 8.67 -21.49
CA THR A 74 -3.20 9.40 -22.59
C THR A 74 -2.17 9.96 -23.59
N LYS A 75 -1.06 10.52 -23.09
CA LYS A 75 0.05 10.99 -23.95
C LYS A 75 0.70 9.82 -24.71
N VAL A 76 0.89 8.66 -24.06
CA VAL A 76 1.43 7.46 -24.71
C VAL A 76 0.50 6.94 -25.80
N GLU A 77 -0.81 6.89 -25.53
CA GLU A 77 -1.83 6.49 -26.52
C GLU A 77 -1.83 7.41 -27.75
N ALA A 78 -1.61 8.70 -27.56
CA ALA A 78 -1.53 9.69 -28.64
C ALA A 78 -0.29 9.51 -29.56
N LEU A 79 0.72 8.77 -29.15
CA LEU A 79 1.87 8.43 -30.00
C LEU A 79 1.60 7.33 -31.02
N LYS A 80 0.52 6.57 -30.87
CA LYS A 80 0.19 5.45 -31.78
C LYS A 80 -0.04 5.96 -33.21
N GLY A 81 0.34 5.13 -34.16
CA GLY A 81 0.22 5.42 -35.59
C GLY A 81 1.42 6.18 -36.20
N LYS A 82 2.42 6.53 -35.40
CA LYS A 82 3.63 7.21 -35.88
C LYS A 82 4.75 6.24 -36.28
N ASN A 83 4.87 5.10 -35.64
CA ASN A 83 5.92 4.10 -35.87
C ASN A 83 5.41 2.72 -35.44
N ALA A 84 5.41 1.75 -36.36
CA ALA A 84 4.89 0.39 -36.12
C ALA A 84 5.61 -0.36 -34.97
N ASP A 85 6.92 -0.18 -34.82
CA ASP A 85 7.69 -0.82 -33.75
C ASP A 85 7.34 -0.23 -32.39
N LEU A 86 7.14 1.10 -32.33
CA LEU A 86 6.69 1.77 -31.10
C LEU A 86 5.24 1.39 -30.75
N ASP A 87 4.37 1.27 -31.76
CA ASP A 87 2.97 0.88 -31.57
C ASP A 87 2.85 -0.50 -30.90
N ALA A 88 3.66 -1.48 -31.32
CA ALA A 88 3.67 -2.82 -30.71
C ALA A 88 4.09 -2.79 -29.23
N VAL A 89 5.04 -1.93 -28.86
CA VAL A 89 5.47 -1.74 -27.47
C VAL A 89 4.39 -1.03 -26.65
N ILE A 90 3.75 -0.01 -27.21
CA ILE A 90 2.64 0.70 -26.57
C ILE A 90 1.48 -0.26 -26.31
N ASP A 91 1.07 -1.07 -27.27
CA ASP A 91 -0.03 -2.03 -27.12
C ASP A 91 0.23 -2.99 -25.96
N LYS A 92 1.42 -3.58 -25.90
CA LYS A 92 1.82 -4.49 -24.81
C LYS A 92 1.84 -3.80 -23.43
N TYR A 93 2.25 -2.54 -23.38
CA TYR A 93 2.19 -1.74 -22.16
C TYR A 93 0.73 -1.49 -21.73
N LEU A 94 -0.15 -1.11 -22.65
CA LEU A 94 -1.56 -0.83 -22.38
C LEU A 94 -2.34 -2.07 -21.92
N GLU A 95 -2.05 -3.24 -22.50
CA GLU A 95 -2.65 -4.52 -22.06
C GLU A 95 -2.34 -4.83 -20.58
N THR A 96 -1.19 -4.43 -20.09
CA THR A 96 -0.72 -4.75 -18.74
C THR A 96 -0.87 -3.61 -17.74
N LYS A 97 -1.29 -2.42 -18.17
CA LYS A 97 -1.24 -1.17 -17.38
C LYS A 97 -1.88 -1.26 -15.99
N ASN A 98 -2.84 -2.16 -15.79
CA ASN A 98 -3.54 -2.31 -14.51
C ASN A 98 -2.98 -3.42 -13.61
N ASN A 99 -1.97 -4.15 -14.05
CA ASN A 99 -1.38 -5.26 -13.30
C ASN A 99 0.03 -4.91 -12.84
N THR A 100 0.22 -4.75 -11.55
CA THR A 100 1.50 -4.33 -10.94
C THR A 100 2.68 -5.24 -11.30
N LYS A 101 2.45 -6.55 -11.38
CA LYS A 101 3.51 -7.52 -11.71
C LYS A 101 3.76 -7.58 -13.22
N ALA A 102 2.69 -7.70 -14.01
CA ALA A 102 2.80 -7.86 -15.46
C ALA A 102 3.27 -6.58 -16.17
N ASN A 103 3.01 -5.40 -15.60
CA ASN A 103 3.34 -4.10 -16.19
C ASN A 103 4.83 -3.73 -16.10
N ASP A 104 5.62 -4.39 -15.26
CA ASP A 104 7.01 -3.97 -15.00
C ASP A 104 7.91 -4.03 -16.24
N ALA A 105 7.95 -5.19 -16.90
CA ALA A 105 8.76 -5.37 -18.10
C ALA A 105 8.24 -4.54 -19.30
N PRO A 106 6.92 -4.49 -19.60
CA PRO A 106 6.39 -3.59 -20.62
C PRO A 106 6.64 -2.11 -20.34
N ALA A 107 6.58 -1.64 -19.09
CA ALA A 107 6.89 -0.25 -18.77
C ALA A 107 8.38 0.09 -19.02
N LYS A 108 9.29 -0.82 -18.67
CA LYS A 108 10.73 -0.67 -18.98
C LYS A 108 10.98 -0.65 -20.50
N ALA A 109 10.33 -1.55 -21.24
CA ALA A 109 10.43 -1.60 -22.69
C ALA A 109 9.88 -0.32 -23.35
N LEU A 110 8.77 0.21 -22.83
CA LEU A 110 8.21 1.48 -23.30
C LEU A 110 9.18 2.64 -23.05
N ILE A 111 9.78 2.74 -21.88
CA ILE A 111 10.77 3.79 -21.57
C ILE A 111 11.94 3.71 -22.56
N ALA A 112 12.50 2.52 -22.81
CA ALA A 112 13.59 2.34 -23.77
C ALA A 112 13.18 2.73 -25.20
N ALA A 113 11.98 2.37 -25.65
CA ALA A 113 11.46 2.74 -26.97
C ALA A 113 11.23 4.26 -27.10
N LEU A 114 10.74 4.92 -26.05
CA LEU A 114 10.57 6.38 -26.01
C LEU A 114 11.93 7.11 -26.04
N GLU A 115 12.95 6.58 -25.34
CA GLU A 115 14.32 7.12 -25.37
C GLU A 115 14.93 6.97 -26.76
N ALA A 116 14.70 5.84 -27.44
CA ALA A 116 15.16 5.61 -28.82
C ALA A 116 14.43 6.47 -29.85
N CYS A 117 13.14 6.72 -29.68
CA CYS A 117 12.34 7.60 -30.56
C CYS A 117 12.87 9.03 -30.56
N GLY A 118 13.19 9.60 -29.41
CA GLY A 118 13.79 10.91 -29.23
C GLY A 118 12.95 12.11 -29.72
N CYS A 119 11.68 11.91 -30.12
CA CYS A 119 10.79 12.98 -30.51
C CYS A 119 10.38 13.84 -29.31
N ASP A 120 9.87 15.02 -29.55
CA ASP A 120 9.58 15.98 -28.46
C ASP A 120 8.47 15.48 -27.54
N GLU A 121 7.48 14.77 -28.06
CA GLU A 121 6.42 14.14 -27.27
C GLU A 121 7.00 13.03 -26.37
N SER A 122 7.93 12.21 -26.89
CA SER A 122 8.61 11.19 -26.08
C SER A 122 9.43 11.82 -24.96
N LYS A 123 10.15 12.89 -25.22
CA LYS A 123 10.90 13.65 -24.21
C LYS A 123 10.00 14.20 -23.11
N GLU A 124 8.81 14.67 -23.48
CA GLU A 124 7.83 15.18 -22.51
C GLU A 124 7.32 14.06 -21.59
N ILE A 125 7.01 12.87 -22.14
CA ILE A 125 6.59 11.70 -21.35
C ILE A 125 7.73 11.23 -20.43
N LEU A 126 8.96 11.24 -20.92
CA LEU A 126 10.14 10.77 -20.17
C LEU A 126 10.49 11.64 -18.95
N LYS A 127 10.02 12.89 -18.88
CA LYS A 127 10.17 13.73 -17.67
C LYS A 127 9.55 13.05 -16.43
N ASP A 128 8.46 12.34 -16.63
CA ASP A 128 7.66 11.70 -15.60
C ASP A 128 7.67 10.16 -15.70
N LYS A 129 8.73 9.60 -16.30
CA LYS A 129 8.84 8.16 -16.59
C LYS A 129 8.66 7.25 -15.36
N GLN A 130 8.93 7.74 -14.15
CA GLN A 130 8.74 7.02 -12.90
C GLN A 130 7.27 6.64 -12.63
N TYR A 131 6.31 7.34 -13.25
CA TYR A 131 4.88 7.06 -13.11
C TYR A 131 4.34 6.06 -14.15
N LEU A 132 5.11 5.65 -15.15
CA LEU A 132 4.65 4.69 -16.15
C LEU A 132 4.42 3.29 -15.58
N ALA A 133 5.26 2.84 -14.66
CA ALA A 133 5.08 1.55 -14.02
C ALA A 133 3.95 1.58 -12.98
N LYS A 134 3.06 0.57 -13.00
CA LYS A 134 2.00 0.43 -11.98
C LYS A 134 2.63 0.18 -10.61
N LYS A 135 2.24 0.97 -9.62
CA LYS A 135 2.65 0.83 -8.22
C LYS A 135 1.52 0.26 -7.36
N SER A 136 1.89 -0.21 -6.19
CA SER A 136 0.99 -0.78 -5.19
C SER A 136 0.96 0.15 -3.97
N PHE A 137 -0.23 0.56 -3.56
CA PHE A 137 -0.43 1.48 -2.43
C PHE A 137 -0.90 0.72 -1.20
N TRP A 138 -0.23 0.98 -0.09
CA TRP A 138 -0.44 0.30 1.17
C TRP A 138 -0.63 1.30 2.31
N ILE A 139 -1.61 1.01 3.16
CA ILE A 139 -1.89 1.78 4.36
C ILE A 139 -1.59 0.87 5.54
N PHE A 140 -0.58 1.24 6.33
CA PHE A 140 -0.10 0.46 7.47
C PHE A 140 -0.45 1.17 8.78
N GLY A 141 -0.90 0.43 9.76
CA GLY A 141 -1.12 0.96 11.11
C GLY A 141 -1.48 -0.11 12.11
N GLY A 142 -1.45 0.25 13.38
CA GLY A 142 -1.83 -0.62 14.50
C GLY A 142 -3.33 -0.63 14.75
N ASP A 143 -3.73 -1.40 15.76
CA ASP A 143 -5.12 -1.52 16.17
C ASP A 143 -5.69 -0.21 16.74
N GLY A 144 -4.93 0.56 17.50
CA GLY A 144 -5.36 1.87 17.98
C GLY A 144 -5.73 2.84 16.86
N TRP A 145 -5.05 2.77 15.72
CA TRP A 145 -5.45 3.49 14.53
C TRP A 145 -6.70 2.88 13.89
N ALA A 146 -6.65 1.60 13.51
CA ALA A 146 -7.68 0.98 12.67
C ALA A 146 -9.00 0.72 13.41
N TYR A 147 -8.95 0.41 14.70
CA TYR A 147 -10.15 0.09 15.50
C TYR A 147 -10.76 1.30 16.19
N ASP A 148 -9.97 2.33 16.46
CA ASP A 148 -10.35 3.48 17.26
C ASP A 148 -10.27 4.79 16.47
N ILE A 149 -9.16 5.52 16.58
CA ILE A 149 -9.09 6.91 16.14
C ILE A 149 -9.16 7.11 14.63
N GLY A 150 -8.56 6.22 13.85
CA GLY A 150 -8.55 6.28 12.39
C GLY A 150 -9.67 5.48 11.72
N TYR A 151 -10.58 4.87 12.50
CA TYR A 151 -11.60 3.98 11.96
C TYR A 151 -12.53 4.68 10.95
N GLY A 152 -12.94 5.91 11.22
CA GLY A 152 -13.84 6.65 10.32
C GLY A 152 -13.21 6.90 8.95
N GLY A 153 -11.94 7.29 8.90
CA GLY A 153 -11.18 7.44 7.66
C GLY A 153 -10.95 6.11 6.95
N LEU A 154 -10.62 5.07 7.71
CA LEU A 154 -10.48 3.71 7.16
C LEU A 154 -11.77 3.22 6.51
N ASP A 155 -12.90 3.39 7.19
CA ASP A 155 -14.22 3.04 6.68
C ASP A 155 -14.51 3.76 5.35
N HIS A 156 -14.27 5.06 5.30
CA HIS A 156 -14.43 5.86 4.09
C HIS A 156 -13.52 5.37 2.94
N VAL A 157 -12.27 5.06 3.21
CA VAL A 157 -11.33 4.55 2.22
C VAL A 157 -11.81 3.20 1.65
N LEU A 158 -12.29 2.30 2.51
CA LEU A 158 -12.85 1.02 2.09
C LEU A 158 -14.12 1.20 1.24
N ALA A 159 -14.98 2.15 1.62
CA ALA A 159 -16.19 2.48 0.87
C ALA A 159 -15.90 3.11 -0.50
N SER A 160 -14.72 3.69 -0.70
CA SER A 160 -14.37 4.42 -1.94
C SER A 160 -14.10 3.50 -3.14
N GLY A 161 -13.81 2.22 -2.92
CA GLY A 161 -13.50 1.25 -3.98
C GLY A 161 -12.17 1.49 -4.71
N HIS A 162 -11.30 2.34 -4.19
CA HIS A 162 -9.98 2.59 -4.75
C HIS A 162 -9.03 1.40 -4.57
N ASP A 163 -8.04 1.27 -5.48
CA ASP A 163 -7.04 0.20 -5.48
C ASP A 163 -5.96 0.46 -4.41
N VAL A 164 -6.30 0.21 -3.17
CA VAL A 164 -5.42 0.32 -2.00
C VAL A 164 -5.42 -0.96 -1.18
N ASN A 165 -4.31 -1.26 -0.53
CA ASN A 165 -4.15 -2.38 0.38
C ASN A 165 -4.03 -1.85 1.80
N VAL A 166 -4.76 -2.42 2.73
CA VAL A 166 -4.70 -2.05 4.15
C VAL A 166 -4.06 -3.20 4.93
N MET A 167 -3.07 -2.88 5.75
CA MET A 167 -2.43 -3.82 6.66
C MET A 167 -2.55 -3.34 8.10
N VAL A 168 -3.37 -4.02 8.86
CA VAL A 168 -3.55 -3.73 10.29
C VAL A 168 -2.67 -4.67 11.11
N PHE A 169 -1.76 -4.10 11.90
CA PHE A 169 -0.97 -4.82 12.89
C PHE A 169 -1.76 -4.85 14.21
N ASP A 170 -2.54 -5.90 14.40
CA ASP A 170 -3.39 -6.08 15.58
C ASP A 170 -2.54 -6.59 16.75
N THR A 171 -2.18 -5.70 17.64
CA THR A 171 -1.42 -5.98 18.87
C THR A 171 -2.31 -6.01 20.11
N GLU A 172 -3.63 -5.86 19.94
CA GLU A 172 -4.68 -5.95 20.96
C GLU A 172 -4.64 -4.83 22.01
N MET A 173 -3.71 -3.87 21.91
CA MET A 173 -3.58 -2.72 22.80
C MET A 173 -2.78 -1.58 22.15
N TYR A 174 -2.87 -0.39 22.70
CA TYR A 174 -1.98 0.75 22.40
C TYR A 174 -0.58 0.48 22.96
N SER A 175 0.25 -0.29 22.25
CA SER A 175 1.53 -0.77 22.78
C SER A 175 2.54 0.35 22.98
N ASN A 176 2.67 1.27 22.01
CA ASN A 176 3.71 2.30 22.01
C ASN A 176 3.53 3.34 23.11
N THR A 177 2.30 3.66 23.49
CA THR A 177 1.97 4.67 24.49
C THR A 177 1.96 4.12 25.92
N GLY A 178 2.04 2.81 26.12
CA GLY A 178 2.15 2.19 27.42
C GLY A 178 1.12 1.10 27.75
N GLY A 179 0.50 0.47 26.76
CA GLY A 179 -0.38 -0.69 26.96
C GLY A 179 -1.81 -0.35 27.37
N GLN A 180 -2.39 0.69 26.77
CA GLN A 180 -3.78 1.07 27.00
C GLN A 180 -4.75 0.15 26.24
N ALA A 181 -5.94 -0.04 26.81
CA ALA A 181 -7.01 -0.76 26.14
C ALA A 181 -7.44 -0.09 24.84
N SER A 182 -7.58 -0.89 23.79
CA SER A 182 -8.19 -0.48 22.51
C SER A 182 -9.51 -1.23 22.29
N LYS A 183 -10.22 -0.93 21.21
CA LYS A 183 -11.36 -1.75 20.78
C LYS A 183 -10.93 -3.13 20.25
N ALA A 184 -9.64 -3.33 20.01
CA ALA A 184 -9.06 -4.62 19.66
C ALA A 184 -8.68 -5.47 20.87
N SER A 185 -8.66 -4.93 22.08
CA SER A 185 -8.36 -5.70 23.31
C SER A 185 -9.47 -6.70 23.60
N ASN A 186 -9.09 -7.89 24.04
CA ASN A 186 -10.03 -8.97 24.31
C ASN A 186 -10.83 -8.72 25.60
N ILE A 187 -11.98 -9.36 25.72
CA ILE A 187 -12.75 -9.33 26.97
C ILE A 187 -11.93 -9.98 28.09
N GLY A 188 -11.90 -9.38 29.26
CA GLY A 188 -11.12 -9.83 30.41
C GLY A 188 -9.65 -9.44 30.37
N GLU A 189 -9.15 -8.86 29.28
CA GLU A 189 -7.74 -8.44 29.16
C GLU A 189 -7.43 -7.29 30.12
N VAL A 190 -6.35 -7.47 30.90
CA VAL A 190 -5.87 -6.46 31.85
C VAL A 190 -4.85 -5.56 31.15
N CYS A 191 -5.18 -4.29 31.06
CA CYS A 191 -4.32 -3.28 30.45
C CYS A 191 -4.59 -1.90 31.08
N GLN A 192 -3.84 -0.88 30.68
CA GLN A 192 -4.09 0.48 31.15
C GLN A 192 -5.52 0.91 30.79
N PHE A 193 -6.19 1.56 31.72
CA PHE A 193 -7.62 1.90 31.70
C PHE A 193 -8.61 0.72 31.75
N ALA A 194 -8.10 -0.51 31.96
CA ALA A 194 -8.87 -1.73 32.17
C ALA A 194 -8.18 -2.61 33.22
N ALA A 195 -7.86 -2.05 34.39
CA ALA A 195 -7.12 -2.74 35.46
C ALA A 195 -7.87 -3.95 36.07
N ALA A 196 -9.20 -3.94 36.01
CA ALA A 196 -10.06 -5.06 36.42
C ALA A 196 -10.39 -6.04 35.28
N GLY A 197 -9.80 -5.84 34.13
CA GLY A 197 -10.13 -6.54 32.88
C GLY A 197 -11.13 -5.76 32.02
N LYS A 198 -10.96 -5.82 30.71
CA LYS A 198 -11.88 -5.17 29.77
C LYS A 198 -13.25 -5.86 29.80
N GLU A 199 -14.30 -5.08 30.00
CA GLU A 199 -15.68 -5.58 30.14
C GLU A 199 -16.37 -5.85 28.79
N ILE A 200 -15.92 -5.19 27.71
CA ILE A 200 -16.55 -5.24 26.39
C ILE A 200 -15.71 -6.13 25.45
N SER A 201 -16.40 -6.91 24.64
CA SER A 201 -15.79 -7.77 23.64
C SER A 201 -14.98 -6.99 22.60
N LYS A 202 -14.01 -7.65 22.00
CA LYS A 202 -13.21 -7.14 20.87
C LYS A 202 -14.13 -6.79 19.69
N LYS A 203 -13.90 -5.63 19.10
CA LYS A 203 -14.54 -5.23 17.83
C LYS A 203 -14.07 -6.15 16.71
N SER A 204 -14.98 -6.67 15.91
CA SER A 204 -14.64 -7.48 14.74
C SER A 204 -14.45 -6.59 13.51
N LEU A 205 -13.23 -6.07 13.32
CA LEU A 205 -12.92 -5.21 12.18
C LEU A 205 -13.04 -5.96 10.85
N ALA A 206 -12.60 -7.22 10.81
CA ALA A 206 -12.69 -8.05 9.60
C ALA A 206 -14.13 -8.26 9.13
N GLU A 207 -15.05 -8.58 10.07
CA GLU A 207 -16.47 -8.73 9.74
C GLU A 207 -17.09 -7.43 9.23
N ILE A 208 -16.75 -6.30 9.82
CA ILE A 208 -17.20 -4.99 9.34
C ILE A 208 -16.71 -4.76 7.91
N CYS A 209 -15.43 -5.00 7.62
CA CYS A 209 -14.88 -4.85 6.27
C CYS A 209 -15.57 -5.79 5.26
N MET A 210 -15.93 -7.01 5.65
CA MET A 210 -16.64 -7.95 4.78
C MET A 210 -18.04 -7.46 4.39
N THR A 211 -18.66 -6.57 5.15
CA THR A 211 -20.00 -6.02 4.81
C THR A 211 -20.02 -5.25 3.49
N TYR A 212 -18.88 -4.73 3.03
CA TYR A 212 -18.77 -4.06 1.73
C TYR A 212 -18.94 -5.01 0.53
N GLY A 213 -18.71 -6.31 0.70
CA GLY A 213 -18.96 -7.35 -0.30
C GLY A 213 -17.95 -7.44 -1.44
N TYR A 214 -17.24 -6.38 -1.78
CA TYR A 214 -16.23 -6.35 -2.85
C TYR A 214 -14.80 -6.32 -2.34
N ILE A 215 -14.59 -6.23 -1.03
CA ILE A 215 -13.26 -6.17 -0.41
C ILE A 215 -12.78 -7.58 -0.12
N TYR A 216 -11.55 -7.90 -0.53
CA TYR A 216 -10.88 -9.09 -0.03
C TYR A 216 -10.39 -8.86 1.40
N VAL A 217 -10.83 -9.69 2.32
CA VAL A 217 -10.46 -9.61 3.74
C VAL A 217 -9.74 -10.88 4.16
N ALA A 218 -8.59 -10.75 4.79
CA ALA A 218 -7.85 -11.86 5.37
C ALA A 218 -7.41 -11.53 6.80
N GLN A 219 -7.65 -12.46 7.71
CA GLN A 219 -7.10 -12.44 9.06
C GLN A 219 -6.06 -13.55 9.17
N ILE A 220 -4.81 -13.19 9.46
CA ILE A 220 -3.67 -14.10 9.41
C ILE A 220 -2.89 -14.08 10.72
N ALA A 221 -2.36 -15.24 11.09
CA ALA A 221 -1.41 -15.39 12.19
C ALA A 221 -0.31 -16.37 11.78
N LEU A 222 0.92 -15.86 11.58
CA LEU A 222 2.06 -16.66 11.13
C LEU A 222 2.33 -17.89 12.05
N GLY A 223 2.16 -17.69 13.37
CA GLY A 223 2.33 -18.77 14.34
C GLY A 223 1.23 -19.84 14.31
N ALA A 224 0.04 -19.50 13.79
CA ALA A 224 -1.07 -20.44 13.69
C ALA A 224 -1.04 -21.20 12.35
N ASN A 225 -0.84 -20.50 11.23
CA ASN A 225 -0.80 -21.12 9.90
C ASN A 225 0.06 -20.31 8.92
N MET A 226 1.30 -20.73 8.75
CA MET A 226 2.25 -20.08 7.86
C MET A 226 1.84 -20.20 6.37
N ALA A 227 1.25 -21.33 5.97
CA ALA A 227 0.81 -21.53 4.59
C ALA A 227 -0.34 -20.59 4.22
N GLN A 228 -1.29 -20.34 5.14
CA GLN A 228 -2.34 -19.34 4.94
C GLN A 228 -1.76 -17.92 4.79
N ALA A 229 -0.76 -17.58 5.58
CA ALA A 229 -0.17 -16.24 5.55
C ALA A 229 0.61 -15.96 4.25
N VAL A 230 1.10 -17.00 3.57
CA VAL A 230 1.83 -16.88 2.28
C VAL A 230 0.88 -16.93 1.08
N LYS A 231 -0.26 -17.58 1.21
CA LYS A 231 -1.30 -17.68 0.17
C LYS A 231 -1.97 -16.34 -0.08
#